data_ac79b3020a523b9288187a96de3d3f7e
#
_entry.id   ac79b3020a523b9288187a96de3d3f7e
#
_cell.length_a   1.000
_cell.length_b   1.000
_cell.length_c   1.000
_cell.angle_alpha   90.00
_cell.angle_beta   90.00
_cell.angle_gamma   90.00
#
_symmetry.space_group_name_H-M   'P 1'
#
loop_
_entity.id
_entity.type
_entity.pdbx_description
1 polymer ?
#
loop_
_entity_poly.entity_id
_entity_poly.type
_entity_poly.pdbx_seq_one_letter_code
_entity_poly.pdbx_strand_id
1 'polypeptide(L)'
;AHDALSDVEATLGLARRLRAAQPRLFDFYLSLRDRKRALAMLDWRGMTPLVHVSSRYPAQRHCLAVVAPVAPVPGRPNEVVVYDLAEDPEPFLALDTDELRDRLYTPRADLPEGVARLPLKTVKANHSPALAPLSVLDGVDLARLGVDLDRVQRHVARLRACAGLS
;
A
#
# COMPACT_ATOMS: atom_id res chain seq x y z
N ALA A 1 -34.28 10.23 6.99
CA ALA A 1 -33.35 10.70 8.04
C ALA A 1 -32.53 9.50 8.47
N HIS A 2 -31.20 9.56 8.29
CA HIS A 2 -30.32 8.55 8.84
C HIS A 2 -30.31 8.74 10.35
N ASP A 3 -30.68 7.70 11.08
CA ASP A 3 -30.59 7.70 12.54
C ASP A 3 -29.17 7.29 12.93
N ALA A 4 -28.45 8.17 13.59
CA ALA A 4 -27.06 7.94 14.02
C ALA A 4 -26.92 6.68 14.90
N LEU A 5 -27.96 6.36 15.70
CA LEU A 5 -27.97 5.15 16.53
C LEU A 5 -28.04 3.89 15.66
N SER A 6 -28.90 3.88 14.66
CA SER A 6 -29.05 2.77 13.71
C SER A 6 -27.74 2.50 12.94
N ASP A 7 -27.02 3.56 12.53
CA ASP A 7 -25.71 3.43 11.84
C ASP A 7 -24.65 2.82 12.77
N VAL A 8 -24.64 3.21 14.04
CA VAL A 8 -23.75 2.63 15.07
C VAL A 8 -24.07 1.16 15.31
N GLU A 9 -25.35 0.80 15.48
CA GLU A 9 -25.79 -0.59 15.69
C GLU A 9 -25.44 -1.48 14.50
N ALA A 10 -25.66 -1.02 13.27
CA ALA A 10 -25.29 -1.72 12.05
C ALA A 10 -23.78 -1.95 11.97
N THR A 11 -22.98 -0.92 12.29
CA THR A 11 -21.51 -1.01 12.31
C THR A 11 -21.02 -2.03 13.34
N LEU A 12 -21.57 -1.99 14.56
CA LEU A 12 -21.26 -2.96 15.62
C LEU A 12 -21.68 -4.39 15.24
N GLY A 13 -22.85 -4.55 14.61
CA GLY A 13 -23.34 -5.82 14.11
C GLY A 13 -22.40 -6.42 13.06
N LEU A 14 -21.95 -5.62 12.11
CA LEU A 14 -20.96 -6.02 11.11
C LEU A 14 -19.62 -6.39 11.74
N ALA A 15 -19.10 -5.56 12.65
CA ALA A 15 -17.84 -5.82 13.33
C ALA A 15 -17.86 -7.15 14.11
N ARG A 16 -18.96 -7.44 14.83
CA ARG A 16 -19.16 -8.71 15.54
C ARG A 16 -19.16 -9.91 14.60
N ARG A 17 -19.85 -9.81 13.44
CA ARG A 17 -19.88 -10.86 12.42
C ARG A 17 -18.49 -11.12 11.82
N LEU A 18 -17.76 -10.06 11.47
CA LEU A 18 -16.39 -10.18 10.94
C LEU A 18 -15.46 -10.83 11.97
N ARG A 19 -15.54 -10.42 13.23
CA ARG A 19 -14.73 -11.01 14.31
C ARG A 19 -15.07 -12.48 14.55
N ALA A 20 -16.34 -12.86 14.49
CA ALA A 20 -16.78 -14.24 14.65
C ALA A 20 -16.31 -15.13 13.48
N ALA A 21 -16.35 -14.60 12.24
CA ALA A 21 -15.95 -15.33 11.04
C ALA A 21 -14.43 -15.43 10.87
N GLN A 22 -13.68 -14.39 11.21
CA GLN A 22 -12.23 -14.28 11.01
C GLN A 22 -11.54 -13.60 12.21
N PRO A 23 -11.53 -14.23 13.40
CA PRO A 23 -11.07 -13.59 14.63
C PRO A 23 -9.60 -13.13 14.55
N ARG A 24 -8.71 -13.96 13.99
CA ARG A 24 -7.29 -13.61 13.87
C ARG A 24 -7.07 -12.41 12.96
N LEU A 25 -7.76 -12.36 11.82
CA LEU A 25 -7.68 -11.26 10.88
C LEU A 25 -8.25 -9.98 11.49
N PHE A 26 -9.39 -10.07 12.16
CA PHE A 26 -10.03 -8.95 12.84
C PHE A 26 -9.12 -8.35 13.92
N ASP A 27 -8.59 -9.18 14.83
CA ASP A 27 -7.72 -8.74 15.92
C ASP A 27 -6.38 -8.18 15.38
N PHE A 28 -5.87 -8.75 14.28
CA PHE A 28 -4.70 -8.22 13.59
C PHE A 28 -4.95 -6.80 13.07
N TYR A 29 -6.02 -6.57 12.30
CA TYR A 29 -6.35 -5.23 11.80
C TYR A 29 -6.69 -4.25 12.92
N LEU A 30 -7.38 -4.69 13.97
CA LEU A 30 -7.64 -3.87 15.14
C LEU A 30 -6.33 -3.41 15.80
N SER A 31 -5.30 -4.25 15.79
CA SER A 31 -3.98 -3.90 16.34
C SER A 31 -3.25 -2.80 15.56
N LEU A 32 -3.57 -2.61 14.26
CA LEU A 32 -2.98 -1.54 13.43
C LEU A 32 -3.54 -0.14 13.75
N ARG A 33 -4.46 -0.03 14.72
CA ARG A 33 -4.81 1.25 15.36
C ARG A 33 -3.63 1.82 16.14
N ASP A 34 -2.73 0.96 16.61
CA ASP A 34 -1.45 1.41 17.16
C ASP A 34 -0.54 1.89 16.03
N ARG A 35 -0.32 3.20 16.01
CA ARG A 35 0.56 3.88 15.06
C ARG A 35 1.98 3.27 15.02
N LYS A 36 2.54 2.92 16.19
CA LYS A 36 3.90 2.36 16.26
C LYS A 36 3.96 1.02 15.53
N ARG A 37 2.94 0.18 15.70
CA ARG A 37 2.84 -1.09 15.00
C ARG A 37 2.68 -0.93 13.50
N ALA A 38 1.83 0.01 13.06
CA ALA A 38 1.67 0.31 11.64
C ALA A 38 2.97 0.86 11.02
N LEU A 39 3.70 1.74 11.71
CA LEU A 39 4.99 2.25 11.28
C LEU A 39 6.07 1.17 11.21
N ALA A 40 6.07 0.21 12.17
CA ALA A 40 7.02 -0.90 12.15
C ALA A 40 6.84 -1.81 10.91
N MET A 41 5.62 -1.93 10.38
CA MET A 41 5.37 -2.64 9.13
C MET A 41 5.83 -1.86 7.90
N LEU A 42 5.88 -0.54 7.96
CA LEU A 42 6.29 0.34 6.88
C LEU A 42 7.81 0.56 6.92
N ASP A 43 8.57 -0.55 6.87
CA ASP A 43 10.04 -0.54 6.89
C ASP A 43 10.61 0.03 5.58
N TRP A 44 10.72 1.36 5.52
CA TRP A 44 11.26 2.07 4.37
C TRP A 44 12.78 1.94 4.26
N ARG A 45 13.49 1.58 5.34
CA ARG A 45 14.94 1.37 5.31
C ARG A 45 15.32 0.07 4.62
N GLY A 46 14.62 -1.02 4.95
CA GLY A 46 14.79 -2.30 4.29
C GLY A 46 13.96 -2.44 3.01
N MET A 47 13.07 -1.48 2.70
CA MET A 47 12.09 -1.58 1.62
C MET A 47 11.37 -2.94 1.64
N THR A 48 10.98 -3.38 2.84
CA THR A 48 10.37 -4.71 3.03
C THR A 48 8.99 -4.76 2.38
N PRO A 49 8.77 -5.63 1.37
CA PRO A 49 7.48 -5.71 0.69
C PRO A 49 6.36 -6.14 1.65
N LEU A 50 5.20 -5.52 1.49
CA LEU A 50 3.99 -5.85 2.25
C LEU A 50 2.74 -5.67 1.39
N VAL A 51 1.65 -6.29 1.83
CA VAL A 51 0.33 -6.12 1.21
C VAL A 51 -0.33 -4.86 1.76
N HIS A 52 -0.87 -4.05 0.87
CA HIS A 52 -1.68 -2.88 1.22
C HIS A 52 -3.01 -2.91 0.46
N VAL A 53 -4.11 -2.73 1.18
CA VAL A 53 -5.45 -2.66 0.58
C VAL A 53 -5.96 -1.23 0.63
N SER A 54 -6.45 -0.73 -0.50
CA SER A 54 -6.97 0.62 -0.61
C SER A 54 -7.82 0.78 -1.88
N SER A 55 -8.92 1.51 -1.80
CA SER A 55 -9.77 1.88 -2.94
C SER A 55 -9.04 2.67 -4.04
N ARG A 56 -7.79 3.07 -3.81
CA ARG A 56 -6.95 3.73 -4.82
C ARG A 56 -6.28 2.76 -5.78
N TYR A 57 -6.21 1.47 -5.44
CA TYR A 57 -5.75 0.43 -6.35
C TYR A 57 -6.90 -0.06 -7.23
N PRO A 58 -6.59 -0.62 -8.41
CA PRO A 58 -7.62 -1.10 -9.33
C PRO A 58 -8.54 -2.15 -8.69
N ALA A 59 -9.86 -2.04 -8.95
CA ALA A 59 -10.84 -3.01 -8.49
C ALA A 59 -10.58 -4.41 -9.06
N GLN A 60 -10.00 -4.50 -10.24
CA GLN A 60 -9.58 -5.76 -10.90
C GLN A 60 -8.53 -6.52 -10.06
N ARG A 61 -7.76 -5.82 -9.24
CA ARG A 61 -6.83 -6.40 -8.26
C ARG A 61 -7.43 -6.45 -6.85
N HIS A 62 -8.76 -6.44 -6.73
CA HIS A 62 -9.48 -6.40 -5.44
C HIS A 62 -9.04 -5.25 -4.52
N CYS A 63 -8.66 -4.10 -5.09
CA CYS A 63 -8.10 -2.97 -4.34
C CYS A 63 -6.83 -3.32 -3.54
N LEU A 64 -6.11 -4.38 -3.92
CA LEU A 64 -4.91 -4.89 -3.28
C LEU A 64 -3.68 -4.54 -4.13
N ALA A 65 -2.58 -4.21 -3.46
CA ALA A 65 -1.25 -4.12 -4.07
C ALA A 65 -0.19 -4.71 -3.13
N VAL A 66 0.84 -5.30 -3.69
CA VAL A 66 2.09 -5.53 -2.99
C VAL A 66 2.95 -4.30 -3.18
N VAL A 67 3.36 -3.68 -2.09
CA VAL A 67 4.07 -2.40 -2.11
C VAL A 67 5.40 -2.48 -1.36
N ALA A 68 6.36 -1.67 -1.76
CA ALA A 68 7.57 -1.41 -0.99
C ALA A 68 7.49 -0.02 -0.35
N PRO A 69 7.67 0.12 0.97
CA PRO A 69 7.90 1.43 1.58
C PRO A 69 9.24 1.98 1.07
N VAL A 70 9.27 3.23 0.59
CA VAL A 70 10.47 3.79 -0.04
C VAL A 70 11.04 5.00 0.69
N ALA A 71 10.21 5.82 1.33
CA ALA A 71 10.68 6.99 2.08
C ALA A 71 9.64 7.48 3.10
N PRO A 72 10.06 8.08 4.22
CA PRO A 72 9.19 8.86 5.08
C PRO A 72 8.85 10.20 4.38
N VAL A 73 7.66 10.74 4.66
CA VAL A 73 7.30 12.08 4.16
C VAL A 73 7.94 13.15 5.04
N PRO A 74 8.76 14.06 4.51
CA PRO A 74 9.37 15.13 5.28
C PRO A 74 8.33 15.98 6.04
N GLY A 75 8.58 16.23 7.33
CA GLY A 75 7.67 16.99 8.19
C GLY A 75 6.39 16.24 8.61
N ARG A 76 6.20 14.99 8.19
CA ARG A 76 5.00 14.19 8.49
C ARG A 76 5.38 12.82 9.07
N PRO A 77 5.66 12.73 10.38
CA PRO A 77 6.24 11.53 11.01
C PRO A 77 5.34 10.28 10.98
N ASN A 78 4.08 10.41 10.58
CA ASN A 78 3.12 9.32 10.47
C ASN A 78 2.87 8.87 9.03
N GLU A 79 3.56 9.46 8.05
CA GLU A 79 3.31 9.21 6.64
C GLU A 79 4.56 8.60 5.97
N VAL A 80 4.35 7.51 5.25
CA VAL A 80 5.40 6.82 4.48
C VAL A 80 4.93 6.67 3.05
N VAL A 81 5.81 6.99 2.10
CA VAL A 81 5.60 6.77 0.68
C VAL A 81 5.86 5.30 0.38
N VAL A 82 4.94 4.67 -0.34
CA VAL A 82 5.06 3.30 -0.83
C VAL A 82 5.01 3.27 -2.35
N TYR A 83 5.76 2.34 -2.97
CA TYR A 83 5.78 2.06 -4.39
C TYR A 83 4.96 0.80 -4.69
N ASP A 84 4.07 0.83 -5.70
CA ASP A 84 3.32 -0.35 -6.17
C ASP A 84 4.24 -1.26 -7.00
N LEU A 85 4.61 -2.42 -6.46
CA LEU A 85 5.54 -3.37 -7.08
C LEU A 85 4.95 -4.13 -8.28
N ALA A 86 3.68 -3.90 -8.64
CA ALA A 86 3.15 -4.38 -9.91
C ALA A 86 3.70 -3.59 -11.10
N GLU A 87 4.15 -2.37 -10.89
CA GLU A 87 4.68 -1.46 -11.91
C GLU A 87 6.21 -1.53 -11.97
N ASP A 88 6.78 -1.57 -13.19
CA ASP A 88 8.23 -1.61 -13.38
C ASP A 88 8.87 -0.29 -12.92
N PRO A 89 9.84 -0.30 -12.00
CA PRO A 89 10.51 0.91 -11.58
C PRO A 89 11.51 1.47 -12.60
N GLU A 90 12.00 0.67 -13.55
CA GLU A 90 13.06 1.06 -14.48
C GLU A 90 12.78 2.39 -15.22
N PRO A 91 11.58 2.61 -15.79
CA PRO A 91 11.27 3.86 -16.49
C PRO A 91 11.29 5.10 -15.59
N PHE A 92 11.18 4.91 -14.27
CA PHE A 92 11.17 6.01 -13.30
C PHE A 92 12.54 6.26 -12.68
N LEU A 93 13.39 5.22 -12.61
CA LEU A 93 14.75 5.34 -12.08
C LEU A 93 15.69 6.11 -13.02
N ALA A 94 15.36 6.21 -14.30
CA ALA A 94 16.10 6.96 -15.30
C ALA A 94 15.73 8.46 -15.32
N LEU A 95 14.68 8.88 -14.61
CA LEU A 95 14.20 10.27 -14.60
C LEU A 95 15.02 11.13 -13.65
N ASP A 96 15.20 12.40 -14.03
CA ASP A 96 15.77 13.37 -13.10
C ASP A 96 14.74 13.85 -12.04
N THR A 97 15.21 14.66 -11.09
CA THR A 97 14.38 15.12 -9.97
C THR A 97 13.21 15.99 -10.40
N ASP A 98 13.37 16.80 -11.45
CA ASP A 98 12.31 17.69 -11.93
C ASP A 98 11.25 16.91 -12.69
N GLU A 99 11.64 15.98 -13.53
CA GLU A 99 10.74 15.03 -14.20
C GLU A 99 9.95 14.17 -13.20
N LEU A 100 10.61 13.67 -12.14
CA LEU A 100 9.94 12.93 -11.07
C LEU A 100 8.92 13.81 -10.33
N ARG A 101 9.27 15.07 -10.06
CA ARG A 101 8.38 16.01 -9.41
C ARG A 101 7.16 16.31 -10.27
N ASP A 102 7.35 16.54 -11.55
CA ASP A 102 6.26 16.82 -12.49
C ASP A 102 5.29 15.64 -12.58
N ARG A 103 5.80 14.39 -12.69
CA ARG A 103 4.96 13.19 -12.72
C ARG A 103 4.28 12.90 -11.39
N LEU A 104 4.83 13.36 -10.27
CA LEU A 104 4.25 13.19 -8.94
C LEU A 104 3.07 14.13 -8.70
N TYR A 105 3.20 15.40 -9.10
CA TYR A 105 2.25 16.46 -8.77
C TYR A 105 1.24 16.74 -9.87
N THR A 106 1.54 16.41 -11.13
CA THR A 106 0.60 16.60 -12.23
C THR A 106 -0.59 15.63 -12.10
N PRO A 107 -1.83 16.11 -12.13
CA PRO A 107 -3.01 15.25 -12.16
C PRO A 107 -2.96 14.30 -13.35
N ARG A 108 -3.49 13.08 -13.20
CA ARG A 108 -3.45 12.07 -14.27
C ARG A 108 -4.09 12.55 -15.58
N ALA A 109 -5.11 13.38 -15.48
CA ALA A 109 -5.81 13.94 -16.65
C ALA A 109 -4.96 14.96 -17.44
N ASP A 110 -3.96 15.55 -16.80
CA ASP A 110 -3.12 16.62 -17.35
C ASP A 110 -1.74 16.09 -17.78
N LEU A 111 -1.47 14.80 -17.57
CA LEU A 111 -0.24 14.17 -18.06
C LEU A 111 -0.34 13.97 -19.59
N PRO A 112 0.76 14.19 -20.33
CA PRO A 112 0.82 13.91 -21.77
C PRO A 112 0.46 12.47 -22.08
N GLU A 113 -0.07 12.22 -23.29
CA GLU A 113 -0.40 10.88 -23.74
C GLU A 113 0.85 9.98 -23.72
N GLY A 114 0.71 8.76 -23.17
CA GLY A 114 1.81 7.81 -23.01
C GLY A 114 2.71 8.05 -21.78
N VAL A 115 2.52 9.15 -21.04
CA VAL A 115 3.27 9.41 -19.80
C VAL A 115 2.58 8.75 -18.60
N ALA A 116 3.23 7.76 -18.02
CA ALA A 116 2.75 7.09 -16.83
C ALA A 116 3.00 7.94 -15.57
N ARG A 117 1.98 8.02 -14.71
CA ARG A 117 2.14 8.60 -13.36
C ARG A 117 3.02 7.69 -12.52
N LEU A 118 3.79 8.28 -11.61
CA LEU A 118 4.54 7.53 -10.60
C LEU A 118 3.58 6.64 -9.78
N PRO A 119 3.84 5.33 -9.67
CA PRO A 119 3.01 4.39 -8.90
C PRO A 119 3.30 4.51 -7.39
N LEU A 120 3.31 5.75 -6.91
CA LEU A 120 3.57 6.09 -5.52
C LEU A 120 2.26 6.41 -4.78
N LYS A 121 2.25 6.05 -3.51
CA LYS A 121 1.17 6.38 -2.60
C LYS A 121 1.69 6.68 -1.21
N THR A 122 1.08 7.64 -0.52
CA THR A 122 1.34 7.88 0.89
C THR A 122 0.41 7.03 1.76
N VAL A 123 0.98 6.30 2.69
CA VAL A 123 0.27 5.54 3.73
C VAL A 123 0.39 6.29 5.04
N LYS A 124 -0.76 6.53 5.70
CA LYS A 124 -0.85 7.21 7.00
C LYS A 124 -0.99 6.19 8.12
N ALA A 125 0.07 6.00 8.89
CA ALA A 125 0.12 5.00 9.97
C ALA A 125 -0.90 5.25 11.10
N ASN A 126 -1.33 6.50 11.30
CA ASN A 126 -2.31 6.89 12.30
C ASN A 126 -3.78 6.84 11.81
N HIS A 127 -4.03 6.30 10.62
CA HIS A 127 -5.37 6.14 10.04
C HIS A 127 -5.79 4.67 9.91
N SER A 128 -5.27 3.79 10.79
CA SER A 128 -5.54 2.34 10.77
C SER A 128 -5.40 1.75 9.35
N PRO A 129 -4.23 1.87 8.70
CA PRO A 129 -4.08 1.43 7.33
C PRO A 129 -4.27 -0.09 7.22
N ALA A 130 -4.91 -0.53 6.14
CA ALA A 130 -5.08 -1.96 5.85
C ALA A 130 -3.77 -2.54 5.28
N LEU A 131 -2.86 -2.91 6.17
CA LEU A 131 -1.56 -3.51 5.87
C LEU A 131 -1.53 -4.97 6.31
N ALA A 132 -0.75 -5.80 5.62
CA ALA A 132 -0.45 -7.16 6.05
C ALA A 132 0.96 -7.58 5.59
N PRO A 133 1.64 -8.48 6.31
CA PRO A 133 2.90 -9.04 5.85
C PRO A 133 2.69 -9.85 4.57
N LEU A 134 3.73 -10.02 3.76
CA LEU A 134 3.63 -10.74 2.49
C LEU A 134 3.18 -12.21 2.68
N SER A 135 3.46 -12.80 3.83
CA SER A 135 3.06 -14.18 4.19
C SER A 135 1.55 -14.42 4.20
N VAL A 136 0.71 -13.38 4.22
CA VAL A 136 -0.75 -13.56 4.06
C VAL A 136 -1.14 -14.09 2.67
N LEU A 137 -0.22 -14.03 1.71
CA LEU A 137 -0.40 -14.55 0.36
C LEU A 137 -0.01 -16.04 0.22
N ASP A 138 0.54 -16.65 1.27
CA ASP A 138 0.93 -18.06 1.24
C ASP A 138 -0.31 -18.94 1.08
N GLY A 139 -0.29 -19.80 0.06
CA GLY A 139 -1.41 -20.70 -0.25
C GLY A 139 -2.62 -20.03 -0.91
N VAL A 140 -2.51 -18.77 -1.31
CA VAL A 140 -3.57 -18.02 -2.01
C VAL A 140 -3.38 -18.15 -3.53
N ASP A 141 -4.48 -18.15 -4.29
CA ASP A 141 -4.45 -18.03 -5.73
C ASP A 141 -4.01 -16.60 -6.14
N LEU A 142 -2.71 -16.46 -6.37
CA LEU A 142 -2.08 -15.18 -6.71
C LEU A 142 -2.55 -14.63 -8.07
N ALA A 143 -2.84 -15.51 -9.02
CA ALA A 143 -3.32 -15.11 -10.35
C ALA A 143 -4.67 -14.38 -10.25
N ARG A 144 -5.55 -14.87 -9.37
CA ARG A 144 -6.83 -14.21 -9.07
C ARG A 144 -6.66 -12.81 -8.48
N LEU A 145 -5.59 -12.60 -7.70
CA LEU A 145 -5.28 -11.30 -7.10
C LEU A 145 -4.47 -10.39 -8.03
N GLY A 146 -4.04 -10.88 -9.19
CA GLY A 146 -3.14 -10.17 -10.10
C GLY A 146 -1.74 -9.94 -9.50
N VAL A 147 -1.31 -10.80 -8.57
CA VAL A 147 0.00 -10.74 -7.92
C VAL A 147 0.96 -11.72 -8.57
N ASP A 148 2.14 -11.22 -8.91
CA ASP A 148 3.28 -11.99 -9.42
C ASP A 148 4.46 -11.76 -8.46
N LEU A 149 4.78 -12.76 -7.63
CA LEU A 149 5.83 -12.64 -6.61
C LEU A 149 7.24 -12.54 -7.22
N ASP A 150 7.49 -13.17 -8.36
CA ASP A 150 8.78 -13.05 -9.04
C ASP A 150 9.00 -11.63 -9.56
N ARG A 151 7.95 -11.01 -10.09
CA ARG A 151 7.95 -9.59 -10.46
C ARG A 151 8.19 -8.70 -9.25
N VAL A 152 7.48 -8.95 -8.16
CA VAL A 152 7.67 -8.22 -6.88
C VAL A 152 9.12 -8.27 -6.43
N GLN A 153 9.75 -9.45 -6.45
CA GLN A 153 11.15 -9.61 -6.04
C GLN A 153 12.11 -8.86 -6.99
N ARG A 154 11.91 -8.95 -8.30
CA ARG A 154 12.72 -8.20 -9.27
C ARG A 154 12.61 -6.69 -9.07
N HIS A 155 11.38 -6.17 -8.89
CA HIS A 155 11.15 -4.74 -8.77
C HIS A 155 11.69 -4.17 -7.46
N VAL A 156 11.51 -4.87 -6.34
CA VAL A 156 12.09 -4.40 -5.06
C VAL A 156 13.62 -4.45 -5.08
N ALA A 157 14.23 -5.45 -5.73
CA ALA A 157 15.68 -5.51 -5.89
C ALA A 157 16.23 -4.31 -6.69
N ARG A 158 15.54 -3.90 -7.75
CA ARG A 158 15.91 -2.69 -8.51
C ARG A 158 15.81 -1.40 -7.70
N LEU A 159 14.70 -1.24 -6.95
CA LEU A 159 14.54 -0.09 -6.05
C LEU A 159 15.64 -0.03 -4.99
N ARG A 160 15.99 -1.17 -4.37
CA ARG A 160 17.07 -1.27 -3.39
C ARG A 160 18.43 -0.92 -3.99
N ALA A 161 18.73 -1.44 -5.17
CA ALA A 161 20.00 -1.15 -5.86
C ALA A 161 20.16 0.35 -6.14
N CYS A 162 19.10 1.03 -6.59
CA CYS A 162 19.12 2.48 -6.79
C CYS A 162 19.33 3.26 -5.48
N ALA A 163 18.79 2.78 -4.36
CA ALA A 163 18.95 3.39 -3.05
C ALA A 163 20.29 3.04 -2.37
N GLY A 164 21.16 2.23 -2.99
CA GLY A 164 22.40 1.74 -2.39
C GLY A 164 22.19 0.70 -1.30
N LEU A 165 21.05 0.03 -1.28
CA LEU A 165 20.68 -1.04 -0.36
C LEU A 165 20.86 -2.38 -1.07
N SER A 166 22.07 -2.92 -1.11
CA SER A 166 22.39 -4.26 -1.66
C SER A 166 22.60 -5.30 -0.57
#